data_7791e7d6969f2ad7a1b7bbc8846633fd
#
_entry.id   7791e7d6969f2ad7a1b7bbc8846633fd
#
_cell.length_a   1.000
_cell.length_b   1.000
_cell.length_c   1.000
_cell.angle_alpha   90.00
_cell.angle_beta   90.00
_cell.angle_gamma   90.00
#
_symmetry.space_group_name_H-M   'P 1'
#
loop_
_entity.id
_entity.type
_entity.pdbx_description
1 polymer ?
#
loop_
_entity_poly.entity_id
_entity_poly.type
_entity_poly.pdbx_seq_one_letter_code
_entity_poly.pdbx_strand_id
1 'polypeptide(L)'
;MEWTSIYKIKDSIDIYLVDNQYICAYFMNTRIHKKFRVNQTVIRLFEMMDGTLTAEELYIGINEKEKVSRQALSDWVDKMLSAKIITEKLQAHVLPESERERYERQISYFAEFLDSEKEAEKAQERLQKVRVGIIGCGAVGGDIAIQLASAGVRNFVLMDYDTVNESDCSRHLYYNIKDIGRKKVEVLSDYLKCIDEKICTFISYQAFTPQTDMTDFLNHTDFVIDTADEPYLGYTATMLSTICVPQRIPHYIAGGFDAHLASTGELIIPYVTPCAACYADYFAEVLKDWKPEKHPVAQRENEIGGLASASLFSASYACVEIIKYLAGLMNMEKNYHSRAEFYIDGMKLQYLNPKKNPKCKVCGKHEV
;
A
#
# COMPACT_ATOMS: atom_id res chain seq x y z
N MET A 1 -20.81 -11.60 19.32
CA MET A 1 -21.78 -10.50 19.07
C MET A 1 -21.99 -9.71 20.37
N GLU A 2 -22.05 -8.36 20.30
CA GLU A 2 -22.42 -7.49 21.42
C GLU A 2 -23.84 -6.97 21.22
N TRP A 3 -24.64 -6.95 22.30
CA TRP A 3 -26.07 -6.60 22.21
C TRP A 3 -26.34 -5.11 22.01
N THR A 4 -25.38 -4.26 22.37
CA THR A 4 -25.44 -2.80 22.21
C THR A 4 -24.93 -2.34 20.85
N SER A 5 -24.27 -3.23 20.10
CA SER A 5 -23.74 -2.91 18.77
C SER A 5 -24.83 -2.86 17.71
N ILE A 6 -24.63 -2.00 16.73
CA ILE A 6 -25.45 -1.88 15.53
C ILE A 6 -24.77 -2.65 14.41
N TYR A 7 -25.48 -3.54 13.76
CA TYR A 7 -24.97 -4.28 12.60
C TYR A 7 -25.71 -3.86 11.34
N LYS A 8 -24.98 -3.74 10.23
CA LYS A 8 -25.56 -3.43 8.92
C LYS A 8 -24.98 -4.34 7.84
N ILE A 9 -25.69 -4.47 6.73
CA ILE A 9 -25.15 -5.07 5.51
C ILE A 9 -24.02 -4.17 5.01
N LYS A 10 -22.91 -4.77 4.53
CA LYS A 10 -21.82 -3.99 3.93
C LYS A 10 -22.29 -3.32 2.63
N ASP A 11 -21.90 -2.06 2.45
CA ASP A 11 -22.30 -1.26 1.28
C ASP A 11 -21.78 -1.82 -0.06
N SER A 12 -20.71 -2.63 -0.01
CA SER A 12 -20.12 -3.34 -1.16
C SER A 12 -20.81 -4.64 -1.53
N ILE A 13 -21.89 -5.01 -0.84
CA ILE A 13 -22.60 -6.26 -1.06
C ILE A 13 -24.04 -5.96 -1.48
N ASP A 14 -24.39 -6.41 -2.68
CA ASP A 14 -25.78 -6.44 -3.11
C ASP A 14 -26.46 -7.71 -2.61
N ILE A 15 -27.56 -7.55 -1.88
CA ILE A 15 -28.36 -8.68 -1.35
C ILE A 15 -29.73 -8.65 -1.98
N TYR A 16 -30.08 -9.78 -2.61
CA TYR A 16 -31.38 -9.93 -3.26
C TYR A 16 -31.99 -11.31 -3.03
N LEU A 17 -33.32 -11.37 -3.11
CA LEU A 17 -34.11 -12.59 -2.97
C LEU A 17 -34.27 -13.30 -4.29
N VAL A 18 -34.20 -14.62 -4.26
CA VAL A 18 -34.53 -15.49 -5.40
C VAL A 18 -35.59 -16.50 -4.94
N ASP A 19 -36.71 -16.54 -5.66
CA ASP A 19 -37.83 -17.44 -5.45
C ASP A 19 -38.38 -17.44 -4.01
N ASN A 20 -38.21 -16.35 -3.26
CA ASN A 20 -38.54 -16.20 -1.84
C ASN A 20 -38.00 -17.33 -0.93
N GLN A 21 -37.02 -18.09 -1.39
CA GLN A 21 -36.41 -19.20 -0.67
C GLN A 21 -34.88 -19.06 -0.53
N TYR A 22 -34.29 -18.17 -1.32
CA TYR A 22 -32.84 -17.99 -1.30
C TYR A 22 -32.50 -16.53 -1.22
N ILE A 23 -31.48 -16.21 -0.44
CA ILE A 23 -30.76 -14.95 -0.49
C ILE A 23 -29.48 -15.16 -1.27
N CYS A 24 -29.23 -14.27 -2.22
CA CYS A 24 -27.97 -14.13 -2.93
C CYS A 24 -27.24 -12.90 -2.44
N ALA A 25 -26.02 -13.06 -1.96
CA ALA A 25 -25.09 -11.99 -1.65
C ALA A 25 -24.07 -11.89 -2.77
N TYR A 26 -24.07 -10.80 -3.50
CA TYR A 26 -23.12 -10.48 -4.54
C TYR A 26 -22.07 -9.50 -3.99
N PHE A 27 -20.83 -9.93 -3.93
CA PHE A 27 -19.70 -9.15 -3.48
C PHE A 27 -19.17 -8.34 -4.68
N MET A 28 -19.50 -7.05 -4.75
CA MET A 28 -19.18 -6.20 -5.90
C MET A 28 -17.67 -6.05 -6.13
N ASN A 29 -16.87 -6.08 -5.07
CA ASN A 29 -15.41 -5.95 -5.11
C ASN A 29 -14.68 -7.20 -5.63
N THR A 30 -15.23 -8.39 -5.42
CA THR A 30 -14.61 -9.68 -5.83
C THR A 30 -15.40 -10.40 -6.93
N ARG A 31 -16.62 -9.93 -7.23
CA ARG A 31 -17.58 -10.57 -8.15
C ARG A 31 -17.97 -12.00 -7.73
N ILE A 32 -17.82 -12.33 -6.46
CA ILE A 32 -18.21 -13.62 -5.90
C ILE A 32 -19.70 -13.59 -5.55
N HIS A 33 -20.40 -14.66 -5.86
CA HIS A 33 -21.79 -14.89 -5.45
C HIS A 33 -21.82 -15.93 -4.34
N LYS A 34 -22.55 -15.62 -3.26
CA LYS A 34 -22.90 -16.63 -2.24
C LYS A 34 -24.42 -16.75 -2.19
N LYS A 35 -24.93 -17.97 -2.36
CA LYS A 35 -26.37 -18.27 -2.32
C LYS A 35 -26.66 -19.17 -1.13
N PHE A 36 -27.63 -18.77 -0.30
CA PHE A 36 -28.07 -19.57 0.85
C PHE A 36 -29.57 -19.76 0.81
N ARG A 37 -29.99 -20.95 1.20
CA ARG A 37 -31.42 -21.21 1.47
C ARG A 37 -31.79 -20.53 2.79
N VAL A 38 -32.91 -19.82 2.80
CA VAL A 38 -33.38 -19.03 3.95
C VAL A 38 -34.86 -19.33 4.23
N ASN A 39 -35.26 -19.07 5.47
CA ASN A 39 -36.66 -19.03 5.88
C ASN A 39 -37.09 -17.57 6.03
N GLN A 40 -38.38 -17.35 6.31
CA GLN A 40 -38.95 -16.01 6.44
C GLN A 40 -38.29 -15.20 7.59
N THR A 41 -37.88 -15.86 8.66
CA THR A 41 -37.20 -15.22 9.79
C THR A 41 -35.87 -14.58 9.36
N VAL A 42 -35.06 -15.30 8.56
CA VAL A 42 -33.77 -14.80 8.07
C VAL A 42 -33.98 -13.66 7.07
N ILE A 43 -34.99 -13.75 6.20
CA ILE A 43 -35.33 -12.65 5.27
C ILE A 43 -35.60 -11.38 6.08
N ARG A 44 -36.46 -11.48 7.10
CA ARG A 44 -36.82 -10.36 7.95
C ARG A 44 -35.62 -9.80 8.72
N LEU A 45 -34.69 -10.64 9.19
CA LEU A 45 -33.47 -10.17 9.84
C LEU A 45 -32.62 -9.30 8.86
N PHE A 46 -32.50 -9.69 7.61
CA PHE A 46 -31.81 -8.86 6.62
C PHE A 46 -32.55 -7.55 6.33
N GLU A 47 -33.89 -7.57 6.27
CA GLU A 47 -34.70 -6.35 6.08
C GLU A 47 -34.53 -5.34 7.22
N MET A 48 -34.26 -5.83 8.44
CA MET A 48 -34.06 -5.00 9.63
C MET A 48 -32.60 -4.53 9.80
N MET A 49 -31.64 -5.05 9.03
CA MET A 49 -30.21 -4.72 9.15
C MET A 49 -29.81 -3.53 8.28
N ASP A 50 -30.51 -2.44 8.40
CA ASP A 50 -30.24 -1.18 7.72
C ASP A 50 -29.22 -0.27 8.45
N GLY A 51 -28.72 -0.71 9.61
CA GLY A 51 -27.77 0.04 10.44
C GLY A 51 -28.42 1.09 11.35
N THR A 52 -29.70 0.94 11.66
CA THR A 52 -30.41 1.80 12.61
C THR A 52 -30.65 1.15 13.97
N LEU A 53 -30.78 -0.18 14.01
CA LEU A 53 -31.13 -0.95 15.20
C LEU A 53 -29.91 -1.61 15.84
N THR A 54 -29.87 -1.56 17.17
CA THR A 54 -28.94 -2.37 17.97
C THR A 54 -29.31 -3.87 17.88
N ALA A 55 -28.37 -4.76 18.23
CA ALA A 55 -28.67 -6.19 18.27
C ALA A 55 -29.81 -6.53 19.26
N GLU A 56 -29.94 -5.79 20.36
CA GLU A 56 -31.05 -5.94 21.28
C GLU A 56 -32.38 -5.55 20.64
N GLU A 57 -32.43 -4.42 19.93
CA GLU A 57 -33.64 -3.97 19.24
C GLU A 57 -34.00 -4.91 18.06
N LEU A 58 -33.00 -5.45 17.35
CA LEU A 58 -33.21 -6.50 16.34
C LEU A 58 -33.85 -7.75 16.99
N TYR A 59 -33.36 -8.16 18.17
CA TYR A 59 -33.91 -9.29 18.90
C TYR A 59 -35.34 -9.07 19.31
N ILE A 60 -35.67 -7.89 19.85
CA ILE A 60 -37.03 -7.52 20.24
C ILE A 60 -37.94 -7.52 19.01
N GLY A 61 -37.56 -6.79 17.93
CA GLY A 61 -38.38 -6.65 16.75
C GLY A 61 -38.61 -7.93 15.97
N ILE A 62 -37.64 -8.86 15.94
CA ILE A 62 -37.86 -10.18 15.29
C ILE A 62 -38.82 -11.03 16.13
N ASN A 63 -38.75 -10.94 17.44
CA ASN A 63 -39.59 -11.74 18.35
C ASN A 63 -41.04 -11.25 18.48
N GLU A 64 -41.42 -10.10 17.90
CA GLU A 64 -42.81 -9.70 17.76
C GLU A 64 -43.64 -10.66 16.89
N LYS A 65 -43.00 -11.30 15.90
CA LYS A 65 -43.68 -12.17 14.91
C LYS A 65 -43.12 -13.60 14.88
N GLU A 66 -41.86 -13.75 15.29
CA GLU A 66 -41.11 -15.00 15.21
C GLU A 66 -40.64 -15.41 16.62
N LYS A 67 -40.25 -16.68 16.81
CA LYS A 67 -39.67 -17.16 18.06
C LYS A 67 -38.18 -17.48 17.83
N VAL A 68 -37.32 -16.52 18.11
CA VAL A 68 -35.86 -16.65 17.97
C VAL A 68 -35.22 -16.54 19.35
N SER A 69 -34.35 -17.49 19.70
CA SER A 69 -33.58 -17.39 20.95
C SER A 69 -32.41 -16.40 20.79
N ARG A 70 -31.94 -15.82 21.90
CA ARG A 70 -30.76 -14.95 21.92
C ARG A 70 -29.53 -15.65 21.31
N GLN A 71 -29.35 -16.94 21.65
CA GLN A 71 -28.22 -17.72 21.10
C GLN A 71 -28.34 -17.88 19.60
N ALA A 72 -29.51 -18.18 19.05
CA ALA A 72 -29.70 -18.34 17.61
C ALA A 72 -29.44 -17.05 16.83
N LEU A 73 -29.83 -15.89 17.37
CA LEU A 73 -29.53 -14.61 16.76
C LEU A 73 -28.02 -14.32 16.82
N SER A 74 -27.37 -14.58 17.98
CA SER A 74 -25.92 -14.39 18.11
C SER A 74 -25.14 -15.25 17.12
N ASP A 75 -25.45 -16.55 17.03
CA ASP A 75 -24.80 -17.48 16.12
C ASP A 75 -24.99 -17.06 14.65
N TRP A 76 -26.16 -16.52 14.32
CA TRP A 76 -26.44 -16.04 12.97
C TRP A 76 -25.64 -14.78 12.66
N VAL A 77 -25.58 -13.80 13.56
CA VAL A 77 -24.79 -12.58 13.39
C VAL A 77 -23.29 -12.91 13.26
N ASP A 78 -22.75 -13.77 14.14
CA ASP A 78 -21.36 -14.19 14.10
C ASP A 78 -21.01 -14.90 12.78
N LYS A 79 -21.96 -15.70 12.26
CA LYS A 79 -21.82 -16.35 10.96
C LYS A 79 -21.81 -15.34 9.81
N MET A 80 -22.66 -14.32 9.86
CA MET A 80 -22.73 -13.27 8.82
C MET A 80 -21.50 -12.35 8.86
N LEU A 81 -20.97 -12.04 10.05
CA LEU A 81 -19.69 -11.33 10.23
C LEU A 81 -18.54 -12.15 9.64
N SER A 82 -18.46 -13.43 10.00
CA SER A 82 -17.41 -14.35 9.47
C SER A 82 -17.51 -14.53 7.95
N ALA A 83 -18.72 -14.48 7.40
CA ALA A 83 -18.95 -14.50 5.96
C ALA A 83 -18.66 -13.16 5.28
N LYS A 84 -18.36 -12.10 6.06
CA LYS A 84 -18.14 -10.71 5.64
C LYS A 84 -19.33 -10.09 4.89
N ILE A 85 -20.56 -10.54 5.20
CA ILE A 85 -21.81 -10.01 4.62
C ILE A 85 -22.27 -8.78 5.38
N ILE A 86 -22.14 -8.79 6.69
CA ILE A 86 -22.47 -7.66 7.55
C ILE A 86 -21.21 -7.10 8.21
N THR A 87 -21.32 -5.89 8.73
CA THR A 87 -20.29 -5.24 9.53
C THR A 87 -20.90 -4.58 10.74
N GLU A 88 -20.13 -4.37 11.78
CA GLU A 88 -20.51 -3.53 12.89
C GLU A 88 -20.40 -2.06 12.49
N LYS A 89 -21.48 -1.31 12.68
CA LYS A 89 -21.51 0.14 12.45
C LYS A 89 -20.80 0.86 13.60
N LEU A 90 -19.95 1.78 13.25
CA LEU A 90 -19.20 2.56 14.23
C LEU A 90 -20.13 3.55 14.96
N GLN A 91 -20.19 3.44 16.29
CA GLN A 91 -20.95 4.35 17.14
C GLN A 91 -20.11 5.54 17.64
N ALA A 92 -18.81 5.35 17.82
CA ALA A 92 -17.88 6.38 18.27
C ALA A 92 -16.69 6.44 17.32
N HIS A 93 -16.55 7.56 16.62
CA HIS A 93 -15.52 7.77 15.64
C HIS A 93 -14.13 7.96 16.25
N VAL A 94 -13.10 7.44 15.58
CA VAL A 94 -11.68 7.62 15.92
C VAL A 94 -11.16 8.92 15.35
N LEU A 95 -11.60 9.26 14.13
CA LEU A 95 -11.16 10.44 13.42
C LEU A 95 -12.14 11.62 13.58
N PRO A 96 -11.66 12.87 13.58
CA PRO A 96 -12.49 14.06 13.49
C PRO A 96 -13.36 14.03 12.22
N GLU A 97 -14.52 14.71 12.25
CA GLU A 97 -15.47 14.74 11.14
C GLU A 97 -14.84 15.17 9.81
N SER A 98 -14.07 16.25 9.82
CA SER A 98 -13.38 16.75 8.62
C SER A 98 -12.39 15.76 8.00
N GLU A 99 -11.75 14.92 8.83
CA GLU A 99 -10.85 13.86 8.34
C GLU A 99 -11.65 12.69 7.77
N ARG A 100 -12.77 12.33 8.41
CA ARG A 100 -13.66 11.28 7.90
C ARG A 100 -14.28 11.68 6.55
N GLU A 101 -14.74 12.91 6.42
CA GLU A 101 -15.27 13.43 5.16
C GLU A 101 -14.21 13.40 4.06
N ARG A 102 -12.99 13.87 4.35
CA ARG A 102 -11.88 13.89 3.39
C ARG A 102 -11.50 12.50 2.89
N TYR A 103 -11.47 11.51 3.78
CA TYR A 103 -11.02 10.15 3.48
C TYR A 103 -12.15 9.12 3.42
N GLU A 104 -13.42 9.55 3.31
CA GLU A 104 -14.61 8.71 3.33
C GLU A 104 -14.49 7.49 2.41
N ARG A 105 -14.13 7.72 1.15
CA ARG A 105 -13.99 6.66 0.15
C ARG A 105 -12.84 5.70 0.47
N GLN A 106 -11.75 6.22 0.99
CA GLN A 106 -10.58 5.40 1.36
C GLN A 106 -10.87 4.57 2.61
N ILE A 107 -11.51 5.15 3.62
CA ILE A 107 -11.94 4.42 4.83
C ILE A 107 -12.93 3.31 4.44
N SER A 108 -13.89 3.59 3.58
CA SER A 108 -14.81 2.57 3.05
C SER A 108 -14.08 1.45 2.32
N TYR A 109 -13.06 1.80 1.51
CA TYR A 109 -12.21 0.79 0.86
C TYR A 109 -11.43 -0.04 1.89
N PHE A 110 -10.88 0.56 2.95
CA PHE A 110 -10.19 -0.18 4.02
C PHE A 110 -11.10 -1.14 4.77
N ALA A 111 -12.36 -0.77 4.99
CA ALA A 111 -13.36 -1.61 5.63
C ALA A 111 -13.67 -2.92 4.88
N GLU A 112 -13.31 -3.00 3.57
CA GLU A 112 -13.42 -4.25 2.82
C GLU A 112 -12.40 -5.32 3.24
N PHE A 113 -11.26 -4.88 3.74
CA PHE A 113 -10.17 -5.78 4.18
C PHE A 113 -10.20 -6.02 5.69
N LEU A 114 -10.71 -5.08 6.45
CA LEU A 114 -10.71 -5.08 7.92
C LEU A 114 -12.05 -5.57 8.47
N ASP A 115 -12.09 -5.88 9.76
CA ASP A 115 -13.23 -6.52 10.38
C ASP A 115 -14.35 -5.54 10.78
N SER A 116 -14.03 -4.23 10.89
CA SER A 116 -15.00 -3.20 11.27
C SER A 116 -14.65 -1.83 10.69
N GLU A 117 -15.65 -0.93 10.65
CA GLU A 117 -15.45 0.48 10.29
C GLU A 117 -14.47 1.18 11.25
N LYS A 118 -14.45 0.80 12.53
CA LYS A 118 -13.51 1.31 13.54
C LYS A 118 -12.06 0.98 13.19
N GLU A 119 -11.79 -0.25 12.75
CA GLU A 119 -10.45 -0.65 12.32
C GLU A 119 -10.05 0.06 11.02
N ALA A 120 -10.99 0.36 10.14
CA ALA A 120 -10.73 1.16 8.94
C ALA A 120 -10.35 2.61 9.26
N GLU A 121 -11.05 3.26 10.22
CA GLU A 121 -10.65 4.59 10.70
C GLU A 121 -9.28 4.57 11.41
N LYS A 122 -8.98 3.54 12.21
CA LYS A 122 -7.65 3.37 12.80
C LYS A 122 -6.56 3.14 11.75
N ALA A 123 -6.87 2.45 10.67
CA ALA A 123 -5.96 2.27 9.55
C ALA A 123 -5.62 3.61 8.89
N GLN A 124 -6.62 4.48 8.71
CA GLN A 124 -6.43 5.84 8.24
C GLN A 124 -5.61 6.68 9.23
N GLU A 125 -5.87 6.56 10.52
CA GLU A 125 -5.09 7.25 11.56
C GLU A 125 -3.61 6.80 11.57
N ARG A 126 -3.33 5.50 11.34
CA ARG A 126 -1.94 5.01 11.19
C ARG A 126 -1.21 5.67 10.04
N LEU A 127 -1.86 5.82 8.87
CA LEU A 127 -1.26 6.53 7.73
C LEU A 127 -0.94 7.98 8.04
N GLN A 128 -1.77 8.66 8.83
CA GLN A 128 -1.53 10.06 9.21
C GLN A 128 -0.34 10.22 10.17
N LYS A 129 -0.02 9.20 10.94
CA LYS A 129 1.02 9.22 11.98
C LYS A 129 2.38 8.70 11.49
N VAL A 130 2.37 7.81 10.49
CA VAL A 130 3.61 7.19 10.00
C VAL A 130 4.57 8.24 9.40
N ARG A 131 5.86 8.03 9.63
CA ARG A 131 6.95 8.85 9.07
C ARG A 131 7.60 8.09 7.92
N VAL A 132 7.48 8.63 6.72
CA VAL A 132 7.98 8.00 5.49
C VAL A 132 9.22 8.72 5.00
N GLY A 133 10.34 8.01 4.93
CA GLY A 133 11.57 8.47 4.30
C GLY A 133 11.60 8.12 2.83
N ILE A 134 11.98 9.08 1.98
CA ILE A 134 12.12 8.88 0.53
C ILE A 134 13.52 9.28 0.11
N ILE A 135 14.25 8.34 -0.46
CA ILE A 135 15.58 8.53 -1.04
C ILE A 135 15.41 8.59 -2.55
N GLY A 136 15.73 9.75 -3.15
CA GLY A 136 15.46 10.08 -4.55
C GLY A 136 14.07 10.71 -4.72
N CYS A 137 14.05 12.00 -5.10
CA CYS A 137 12.83 12.77 -5.36
C CYS A 137 12.63 12.97 -6.87
N GLY A 138 12.97 11.93 -7.64
CA GLY A 138 12.75 11.87 -9.08
C GLY A 138 11.32 11.49 -9.46
N ALA A 139 11.10 11.03 -10.69
CA ALA A 139 9.79 10.69 -11.23
C ALA A 139 9.04 9.66 -10.34
N VAL A 140 9.69 8.57 -10.00
CA VAL A 140 9.06 7.51 -9.19
C VAL A 140 8.88 7.95 -7.74
N GLY A 141 9.93 8.48 -7.09
CA GLY A 141 9.89 8.87 -5.68
C GLY A 141 8.92 10.01 -5.40
N GLY A 142 8.88 11.02 -6.27
CA GLY A 142 7.94 12.13 -6.15
C GLY A 142 6.48 11.69 -6.37
N ASP A 143 6.23 10.86 -7.38
CA ASP A 143 4.88 10.33 -7.63
C ASP A 143 4.40 9.43 -6.48
N ILE A 144 5.28 8.67 -5.84
CA ILE A 144 4.97 7.92 -4.62
C ILE A 144 4.63 8.88 -3.48
N ALA A 145 5.45 9.92 -3.24
CA ALA A 145 5.22 10.90 -2.19
C ALA A 145 3.85 11.56 -2.32
N ILE A 146 3.48 12.00 -3.53
CA ILE A 146 2.21 12.65 -3.85
C ILE A 146 1.02 11.72 -3.57
N GLN A 147 1.11 10.46 -4.01
CA GLN A 147 0.04 9.50 -3.79
C GLN A 147 -0.12 9.13 -2.30
N LEU A 148 0.99 8.98 -1.56
CA LEU A 148 0.96 8.74 -0.12
C LEU A 148 0.41 9.95 0.65
N ALA A 149 0.77 11.17 0.26
CA ALA A 149 0.22 12.42 0.81
C ALA A 149 -1.30 12.50 0.57
N SER A 150 -1.74 12.19 -0.64
CA SER A 150 -3.16 12.12 -0.98
C SER A 150 -3.90 11.05 -0.18
N ALA A 151 -3.23 9.95 0.17
CA ALA A 151 -3.76 8.90 1.03
C ALA A 151 -3.72 9.26 2.53
N GLY A 152 -3.13 10.40 2.91
CA GLY A 152 -3.13 10.92 4.27
C GLY A 152 -1.84 10.78 5.04
N VAL A 153 -0.74 10.35 4.41
CA VAL A 153 0.59 10.42 5.04
C VAL A 153 0.99 11.88 5.18
N ARG A 154 1.43 12.27 6.39
CA ARG A 154 1.72 13.68 6.72
C ARG A 154 3.17 13.95 7.13
N ASN A 155 3.97 12.93 7.35
CA ASN A 155 5.33 13.11 7.81
C ASN A 155 6.29 12.49 6.81
N PHE A 156 7.04 13.33 6.10
CA PHE A 156 7.99 12.92 5.08
C PHE A 156 9.41 13.34 5.43
N VAL A 157 10.36 12.47 5.19
CA VAL A 157 11.79 12.78 5.17
C VAL A 157 12.27 12.61 3.75
N LEU A 158 12.67 13.70 3.09
CA LEU A 158 13.03 13.74 1.68
C LEU A 158 14.54 13.89 1.53
N MET A 159 15.17 12.99 0.79
CA MET A 159 16.59 13.03 0.50
C MET A 159 16.83 13.03 -1.01
N ASP A 160 17.40 14.12 -1.50
CA ASP A 160 17.87 14.24 -2.89
C ASP A 160 18.82 15.43 -2.99
N TYR A 161 19.90 15.31 -3.74
CA TYR A 161 20.88 16.38 -3.92
C TYR A 161 20.67 17.21 -5.20
N ASP A 162 19.82 16.71 -6.10
CA ASP A 162 19.62 17.26 -7.45
C ASP A 162 18.83 18.57 -7.47
N THR A 163 18.92 19.22 -8.62
CA THR A 163 18.07 20.34 -9.04
C THR A 163 17.18 19.92 -10.19
N VAL A 164 16.04 20.58 -10.32
CA VAL A 164 15.11 20.37 -11.44
C VAL A 164 15.76 20.88 -12.75
N ASN A 165 15.78 20.03 -13.75
CA ASN A 165 16.22 20.32 -15.11
C ASN A 165 15.04 20.36 -16.08
N GLU A 166 15.24 20.89 -17.29
CA GLU A 166 14.20 20.98 -18.30
C GLU A 166 13.68 19.58 -18.72
N SER A 167 14.58 18.59 -18.82
CA SER A 167 14.19 17.19 -19.11
C SER A 167 13.32 16.55 -18.04
N ASP A 168 13.39 17.02 -16.80
CA ASP A 168 12.54 16.54 -15.72
C ASP A 168 11.07 16.92 -15.93
N CYS A 169 10.80 18.09 -16.54
CA CYS A 169 9.44 18.56 -16.79
C CYS A 169 8.61 17.65 -17.72
N SER A 170 9.26 16.78 -18.50
CA SER A 170 8.57 15.80 -19.36
C SER A 170 8.24 14.48 -18.66
N ARG A 171 8.86 14.19 -17.52
CA ARG A 171 8.80 12.90 -16.84
C ARG A 171 8.13 12.97 -15.45
N HIS A 172 8.07 14.16 -14.85
CA HIS A 172 7.54 14.39 -13.52
C HIS A 172 6.27 15.22 -13.62
N LEU A 173 5.17 14.73 -13.03
CA LEU A 173 3.87 15.41 -13.14
C LEU A 173 3.77 16.67 -12.28
N TYR A 174 4.68 16.90 -11.36
CA TYR A 174 4.65 18.00 -10.39
C TYR A 174 5.75 19.04 -10.60
N TYR A 175 6.73 18.80 -11.49
CA TYR A 175 7.67 19.84 -11.91
C TYR A 175 7.11 20.63 -13.09
N ASN A 176 7.42 21.89 -13.11
CA ASN A 176 7.11 22.77 -14.23
C ASN A 176 8.29 23.71 -14.53
N ILE A 177 8.23 24.43 -15.65
CA ILE A 177 9.31 25.30 -16.12
C ILE A 177 9.79 26.32 -15.07
N LYS A 178 8.91 26.75 -14.16
CA LYS A 178 9.27 27.71 -13.09
C LYS A 178 10.18 27.10 -12.03
N ASP A 179 10.21 25.78 -11.94
CA ASP A 179 10.98 25.06 -10.94
C ASP A 179 12.40 24.74 -11.38
N ILE A 180 12.72 24.97 -12.66
CA ILE A 180 14.07 24.72 -13.20
C ILE A 180 15.11 25.48 -12.38
N GLY A 181 16.13 24.73 -11.91
CA GLY A 181 17.21 25.26 -11.06
C GLY A 181 16.92 25.22 -9.55
N ARG A 182 15.67 24.94 -9.12
CA ARG A 182 15.35 24.72 -7.71
C ARG A 182 15.75 23.31 -7.27
N LYS A 183 16.01 23.12 -5.98
CA LYS A 183 16.24 21.77 -5.43
C LYS A 183 15.00 20.89 -5.55
N LYS A 184 15.16 19.63 -6.04
CA LYS A 184 14.05 18.67 -6.21
C LYS A 184 13.27 18.47 -4.92
N VAL A 185 13.95 18.30 -3.79
CA VAL A 185 13.33 18.12 -2.46
C VAL A 185 12.48 19.33 -2.01
N GLU A 186 12.88 20.55 -2.36
CA GLU A 186 12.13 21.77 -2.02
C GLU A 186 10.85 21.86 -2.84
N VAL A 187 10.94 21.63 -4.16
CA VAL A 187 9.76 21.66 -5.04
C VAL A 187 8.76 20.59 -4.64
N LEU A 188 9.23 19.38 -4.35
CA LEU A 188 8.37 18.30 -3.86
C LEU A 188 7.73 18.67 -2.52
N SER A 189 8.51 19.19 -1.56
CA SER A 189 7.99 19.62 -0.26
C SER A 189 6.87 20.68 -0.40
N ASP A 190 7.07 21.68 -1.26
CA ASP A 190 6.06 22.70 -1.53
C ASP A 190 4.80 22.10 -2.13
N TYR A 191 4.96 21.18 -3.08
CA TYR A 191 3.83 20.50 -3.71
C TYR A 191 3.03 19.67 -2.70
N LEU A 192 3.70 18.90 -1.84
CA LEU A 192 3.06 18.09 -0.80
C LEU A 192 2.23 18.96 0.16
N LYS A 193 2.73 20.13 0.56
CA LYS A 193 1.99 21.08 1.41
C LYS A 193 0.76 21.68 0.72
N CYS A 194 0.74 21.73 -0.61
CA CYS A 194 -0.48 22.11 -1.35
C CYS A 194 -1.56 21.02 -1.29
N ILE A 195 -1.19 19.75 -1.08
CA ILE A 195 -2.16 18.64 -0.92
C ILE A 195 -2.81 18.70 0.48
N ASP A 196 -1.99 18.86 1.53
CA ASP A 196 -2.46 19.03 2.91
C ASP A 196 -1.49 19.95 3.67
N GLU A 197 -1.99 21.09 4.19
CA GLU A 197 -1.19 22.03 4.97
C GLU A 197 -0.61 21.44 6.26
N LYS A 198 -1.15 20.32 6.74
CA LYS A 198 -0.66 19.58 7.91
C LYS A 198 0.58 18.74 7.59
N ILE A 199 1.02 18.69 6.34
CA ILE A 199 2.20 17.92 5.96
C ILE A 199 3.46 18.59 6.48
N CYS A 200 4.26 17.79 7.21
CA CYS A 200 5.59 18.14 7.69
C CYS A 200 6.64 17.41 6.86
N THR A 201 7.65 18.17 6.40
CA THR A 201 8.76 17.63 5.63
C THR A 201 10.08 17.93 6.33
N PHE A 202 10.92 16.92 6.49
CA PHE A 202 12.34 17.08 6.82
C PHE A 202 13.15 16.88 5.54
N ILE A 203 14.06 17.77 5.22
CA ILE A 203 14.80 17.80 3.95
C ILE A 203 16.28 17.53 4.17
N SER A 204 16.84 16.58 3.42
CA SER A 204 18.25 16.31 3.30
C SER A 204 18.72 16.54 1.85
N TYR A 205 19.74 17.37 1.68
CA TYR A 205 20.33 17.71 0.38
C TYR A 205 21.50 16.78 0.01
N GLN A 206 21.55 15.58 0.60
CA GLN A 206 22.65 14.65 0.41
C GLN A 206 22.34 13.62 -0.68
N ALA A 207 23.39 13.20 -1.40
CA ALA A 207 23.32 11.99 -2.20
C ALA A 207 23.37 10.76 -1.28
N PHE A 208 22.70 9.67 -1.68
CA PHE A 208 22.77 8.40 -0.95
C PHE A 208 24.00 7.60 -1.41
N THR A 209 25.04 7.67 -0.62
CA THR A 209 26.36 7.04 -0.88
C THR A 209 26.81 6.25 0.35
N PRO A 210 27.86 5.39 0.24
CA PRO A 210 28.41 4.69 1.40
C PRO A 210 28.96 5.59 2.52
N GLN A 211 29.25 6.85 2.20
CA GLN A 211 29.77 7.84 3.14
C GLN A 211 28.66 8.69 3.78
N THR A 212 27.42 8.56 3.32
CA THR A 212 26.29 9.32 3.82
C THR A 212 25.91 8.85 5.21
N ASP A 213 25.93 9.76 6.18
CA ASP A 213 25.40 9.47 7.50
C ASP A 213 23.87 9.47 7.46
N MET A 214 23.29 8.28 7.62
CA MET A 214 21.87 8.04 7.60
C MET A 214 21.20 8.19 8.97
N THR A 215 21.94 8.54 10.01
CA THR A 215 21.45 8.54 11.40
C THR A 215 20.23 9.46 11.55
N ASP A 216 20.35 10.72 11.16
CA ASP A 216 19.26 11.70 11.27
C ASP A 216 18.07 11.31 10.38
N PHE A 217 18.32 10.82 9.17
CA PHE A 217 17.28 10.36 8.26
C PHE A 217 16.47 9.23 8.88
N LEU A 218 17.14 8.20 9.41
CA LEU A 218 16.49 7.01 9.98
C LEU A 218 15.80 7.28 11.32
N ASN A 219 16.34 8.17 12.16
CA ASN A 219 15.71 8.57 13.42
C ASN A 219 14.34 9.23 13.23
N HIS A 220 14.08 9.79 12.03
CA HIS A 220 12.82 10.44 11.69
C HIS A 220 11.92 9.60 10.77
N THR A 221 12.24 8.31 10.56
CA THR A 221 11.48 7.44 9.65
C THR A 221 11.03 6.14 10.30
N ASP A 222 9.82 5.70 9.96
CA ASP A 222 9.27 4.41 10.33
C ASP A 222 9.25 3.44 9.14
N PHE A 223 9.34 4.00 7.92
CA PHE A 223 9.34 3.27 6.66
C PHE A 223 10.17 4.03 5.62
N VAL A 224 11.05 3.34 4.90
CA VAL A 224 11.92 3.96 3.88
C VAL A 224 11.56 3.50 2.48
N ILE A 225 11.59 4.41 1.52
CA ILE A 225 11.41 4.15 0.09
C ILE A 225 12.70 4.56 -0.61
N ASP A 226 13.30 3.63 -1.33
CA ASP A 226 14.49 3.87 -2.16
C ASP A 226 14.09 3.93 -3.63
N THR A 227 14.38 5.06 -4.24
CA THR A 227 14.24 5.29 -5.68
C THR A 227 15.52 5.83 -6.28
N ALA A 228 16.62 5.86 -5.51
CA ALA A 228 17.91 6.30 -5.99
C ALA A 228 18.53 5.23 -6.91
N ASP A 229 19.04 5.64 -8.05
CA ASP A 229 19.55 4.76 -9.09
C ASP A 229 21.02 5.03 -9.47
N GLU A 230 21.74 5.80 -8.67
CA GLU A 230 23.16 6.05 -8.88
C GLU A 230 24.06 5.22 -7.95
N PRO A 231 25.00 4.44 -8.49
CA PRO A 231 25.29 4.20 -9.92
C PRO A 231 24.27 3.30 -10.63
N TYR A 232 23.44 2.56 -9.89
CA TYR A 232 22.29 1.79 -10.36
C TYR A 232 21.46 1.31 -9.17
N LEU A 233 20.17 1.12 -9.37
CA LEU A 233 19.19 0.81 -8.30
C LEU A 233 19.58 -0.40 -7.43
N GLY A 234 20.11 -1.48 -8.01
CA GLY A 234 20.49 -2.67 -7.23
C GLY A 234 21.62 -2.41 -6.22
N TYR A 235 22.47 -1.41 -6.48
CA TYR A 235 23.52 -0.98 -5.57
C TYR A 235 22.93 -0.23 -4.36
N THR A 236 22.14 0.80 -4.61
CA THR A 236 21.50 1.60 -3.55
C THR A 236 20.56 0.74 -2.71
N ALA A 237 19.77 -0.12 -3.35
CA ALA A 237 18.87 -1.08 -2.70
C ALA A 237 19.62 -2.02 -1.74
N THR A 238 20.75 -2.60 -2.17
CA THR A 238 21.56 -3.48 -1.33
C THR A 238 22.17 -2.72 -0.15
N MET A 239 22.65 -1.50 -0.39
CA MET A 239 23.18 -0.61 0.64
C MET A 239 22.11 -0.27 1.66
N LEU A 240 20.90 0.14 1.22
CA LEU A 240 19.78 0.44 2.12
C LEU A 240 19.38 -0.79 2.95
N SER A 241 19.21 -1.96 2.32
CA SER A 241 18.86 -3.18 3.05
C SER A 241 19.91 -3.54 4.11
N THR A 242 21.20 -3.30 3.84
CA THR A 242 22.29 -3.53 4.81
C THR A 242 22.15 -2.64 6.04
N ILE A 243 21.57 -1.45 5.90
CA ILE A 243 21.34 -0.51 6.99
C ILE A 243 20.00 -0.79 7.70
N CYS A 244 18.93 -0.98 6.94
CA CYS A 244 17.56 -1.06 7.47
C CYS A 244 17.22 -2.42 8.08
N VAL A 245 17.68 -3.53 7.48
CA VAL A 245 17.33 -4.88 7.98
C VAL A 245 17.79 -5.13 9.41
N PRO A 246 19.05 -4.82 9.82
CA PRO A 246 19.49 -4.99 11.21
C PRO A 246 18.70 -4.13 12.19
N GLN A 247 18.25 -2.94 11.77
CA GLN A 247 17.45 -2.02 12.58
C GLN A 247 15.96 -2.34 12.56
N ARG A 248 15.55 -3.39 11.85
CA ARG A 248 14.15 -3.80 11.68
C ARG A 248 13.27 -2.72 11.05
N ILE A 249 13.84 -1.85 10.23
CA ILE A 249 13.11 -0.80 9.50
C ILE A 249 12.59 -1.41 8.19
N PRO A 250 11.26 -1.52 7.99
CA PRO A 250 10.68 -1.97 6.74
C PRO A 250 10.92 -0.92 5.66
N HIS A 251 11.13 -1.39 4.43
CA HIS A 251 11.44 -0.49 3.33
C HIS A 251 10.92 -1.04 1.99
N TYR A 252 10.78 -0.16 1.03
CA TYR A 252 10.37 -0.47 -0.32
C TYR A 252 11.46 -0.04 -1.29
N ILE A 253 11.92 -0.96 -2.13
CA ILE A 253 12.77 -0.63 -3.26
C ILE A 253 11.85 -0.40 -4.43
N ALA A 254 11.72 0.84 -4.85
CA ALA A 254 10.82 1.20 -5.93
C ALA A 254 11.40 0.76 -7.27
N GLY A 255 10.54 0.32 -8.16
CA GLY A 255 10.93 -0.07 -9.49
C GLY A 255 11.31 1.13 -10.35
N GLY A 256 12.32 0.95 -11.16
CA GLY A 256 12.62 1.85 -12.26
C GLY A 256 11.82 1.48 -13.53
N PHE A 257 12.09 2.20 -14.59
CA PHE A 257 11.57 1.88 -15.92
C PHE A 257 12.67 2.17 -16.95
N ASP A 258 12.80 1.24 -17.88
CA ASP A 258 13.78 1.30 -18.96
C ASP A 258 13.11 0.95 -20.28
N ALA A 259 13.09 1.89 -21.23
CA ALA A 259 12.52 1.70 -22.56
C ALA A 259 11.08 1.10 -22.51
N HIS A 260 10.95 -0.20 -22.72
CA HIS A 260 9.67 -0.93 -22.78
C HIS A 260 9.41 -1.82 -21.56
N LEU A 261 10.18 -1.63 -20.49
CA LEU A 261 10.07 -2.40 -19.26
C LEU A 261 9.87 -1.47 -18.07
N ALA A 262 8.86 -1.73 -17.24
CA ALA A 262 8.67 -1.06 -15.97
C ALA A 262 8.66 -2.08 -14.83
N SER A 263 9.38 -1.79 -13.74
CA SER A 263 9.41 -2.65 -12.56
C SER A 263 8.41 -2.18 -11.51
N THR A 264 7.75 -3.11 -10.83
CA THR A 264 6.86 -2.79 -9.71
C THR A 264 7.62 -2.45 -8.42
N GLY A 265 8.87 -2.86 -8.33
CA GLY A 265 9.60 -2.80 -7.07
C GLY A 265 9.25 -3.94 -6.09
N GLU A 266 9.82 -3.87 -4.88
CA GLU A 266 9.63 -4.89 -3.84
C GLU A 266 9.51 -4.32 -2.43
N LEU A 267 8.54 -4.83 -1.66
CA LEU A 267 8.42 -4.59 -0.23
C LEU A 267 9.36 -5.50 0.55
N ILE A 268 10.24 -4.90 1.36
CA ILE A 268 11.16 -5.63 2.23
C ILE A 268 10.72 -5.47 3.68
N ILE A 269 10.22 -6.57 4.24
CA ILE A 269 9.92 -6.69 5.67
C ILE A 269 11.12 -7.42 6.29
N PRO A 270 11.88 -6.76 7.18
CA PRO A 270 13.11 -7.31 7.75
C PRO A 270 12.92 -8.72 8.30
N TYR A 271 13.77 -9.64 7.87
CA TYR A 271 13.79 -11.07 8.23
C TYR A 271 12.60 -11.90 7.73
N VAL A 272 11.57 -11.30 7.16
CA VAL A 272 10.35 -11.97 6.65
C VAL A 272 10.45 -12.22 5.15
N THR A 273 10.58 -11.14 4.37
CA THR A 273 10.69 -11.24 2.90
C THR A 273 12.15 -11.32 2.44
N PRO A 274 12.43 -11.70 1.19
CA PRO A 274 13.76 -11.52 0.60
C PRO A 274 14.20 -10.06 0.70
N CYS A 275 15.43 -9.78 1.14
CA CYS A 275 16.00 -8.43 1.11
C CYS A 275 16.67 -8.14 -0.24
N ALA A 276 17.10 -6.88 -0.48
CA ALA A 276 17.72 -6.51 -1.75
C ALA A 276 18.97 -7.35 -2.10
N ALA A 277 19.73 -7.81 -1.10
CA ALA A 277 20.84 -8.73 -1.36
C ALA A 277 20.37 -10.11 -1.88
N CYS A 278 19.22 -10.61 -1.44
CA CYS A 278 18.63 -11.84 -2.00
C CYS A 278 18.18 -11.63 -3.45
N TYR A 279 17.64 -10.45 -3.79
CA TYR A 279 17.32 -10.09 -5.18
C TYR A 279 18.58 -9.96 -6.03
N ALA A 280 19.66 -9.38 -5.48
CA ALA A 280 20.96 -9.33 -6.18
C ALA A 280 21.51 -10.74 -6.48
N ASP A 281 21.44 -11.67 -5.52
CA ASP A 281 21.81 -13.08 -5.74
C ASP A 281 20.94 -13.72 -6.85
N TYR A 282 19.64 -13.45 -6.86
CA TYR A 282 18.73 -13.94 -7.89
C TYR A 282 19.11 -13.42 -9.28
N PHE A 283 19.33 -12.10 -9.44
CA PHE A 283 19.72 -11.53 -10.70
C PHE A 283 21.12 -11.98 -11.16
N ALA A 284 22.06 -12.15 -10.23
CA ALA A 284 23.37 -12.71 -10.54
C ALA A 284 23.28 -14.13 -11.13
N GLU A 285 22.36 -14.96 -10.61
CA GLU A 285 22.12 -16.30 -11.19
C GLU A 285 21.43 -16.22 -12.56
N VAL A 286 20.44 -15.36 -12.73
CA VAL A 286 19.75 -15.14 -14.02
C VAL A 286 20.71 -14.67 -15.10
N LEU A 287 21.68 -13.81 -14.73
CA LEU A 287 22.64 -13.19 -15.64
C LEU A 287 23.99 -13.95 -15.71
N LYS A 288 24.11 -15.14 -15.11
CA LYS A 288 25.38 -15.87 -15.01
C LYS A 288 26.07 -16.16 -16.34
N ASP A 289 25.28 -16.30 -17.41
CA ASP A 289 25.78 -16.58 -18.75
C ASP A 289 26.07 -15.29 -19.54
N TRP A 290 25.68 -14.12 -19.02
CA TRP A 290 26.00 -12.82 -19.60
C TRP A 290 27.39 -12.37 -19.15
N LYS A 291 28.41 -12.58 -20.01
CA LYS A 291 29.81 -12.28 -19.73
C LYS A 291 30.41 -11.41 -20.84
N PRO A 292 30.11 -10.11 -20.85
CA PRO A 292 30.68 -9.23 -21.87
C PRO A 292 32.19 -9.06 -21.67
N GLU A 293 32.97 -9.51 -22.62
CA GLU A 293 34.44 -9.38 -22.56
C GLU A 293 34.91 -7.98 -23.01
N LYS A 294 34.29 -7.43 -24.04
CA LYS A 294 34.64 -6.12 -24.59
C LYS A 294 33.45 -5.48 -25.29
N HIS A 295 33.26 -4.19 -25.03
CA HIS A 295 32.34 -3.38 -25.79
C HIS A 295 33.06 -2.70 -26.94
N PRO A 296 32.67 -2.91 -28.23
CA PRO A 296 33.36 -2.36 -29.38
C PRO A 296 33.20 -0.83 -29.46
N VAL A 297 32.17 -0.27 -28.88
CA VAL A 297 31.94 1.18 -28.78
C VAL A 297 32.40 1.66 -27.42
N ALA A 298 33.51 2.38 -27.38
CA ALA A 298 34.13 2.84 -26.14
C ALA A 298 33.38 4.02 -25.48
N GLN A 299 32.70 4.83 -26.29
CA GLN A 299 31.88 5.95 -25.82
C GLN A 299 30.49 5.81 -26.44
N ARG A 300 29.49 5.72 -25.59
CA ARG A 300 28.07 5.78 -25.97
C ARG A 300 27.31 6.50 -24.87
N GLU A 301 26.27 7.20 -25.24
CA GLU A 301 25.28 7.69 -24.29
C GLU A 301 24.56 6.48 -23.70
N ASN A 302 24.53 6.40 -22.36
CA ASN A 302 23.89 5.30 -21.63
C ASN A 302 22.47 5.66 -21.17
N GLU A 303 21.92 6.78 -21.67
CA GLU A 303 20.56 7.18 -21.35
C GLU A 303 19.57 6.29 -22.10
N ILE A 304 18.71 5.64 -21.34
CA ILE A 304 17.62 4.82 -21.86
C ILE A 304 16.34 5.67 -21.82
N GLY A 305 15.60 5.67 -22.92
CA GLY A 305 14.35 6.41 -23.01
C GLY A 305 13.30 5.93 -22.00
N GLY A 306 12.43 6.82 -21.54
CA GLY A 306 11.38 6.51 -20.59
C GLY A 306 10.12 7.36 -20.82
N LEU A 307 9.01 6.93 -20.23
CA LEU A 307 7.72 7.62 -20.27
C LEU A 307 7.26 7.99 -18.86
N ALA A 308 6.69 9.18 -18.67
CA ALA A 308 6.05 9.58 -17.41
C ALA A 308 4.99 8.56 -16.97
N SER A 309 4.20 8.03 -17.90
CA SER A 309 3.20 6.99 -17.60
C SER A 309 3.79 5.67 -17.09
N ALA A 310 5.01 5.33 -17.49
CA ALA A 310 5.70 4.13 -16.99
C ALA A 310 6.21 4.35 -15.55
N SER A 311 6.76 5.53 -15.23
CA SER A 311 7.13 5.88 -13.86
C SER A 311 5.91 5.94 -12.94
N LEU A 312 4.81 6.54 -13.41
CA LEU A 312 3.56 6.62 -12.67
C LEU A 312 2.94 5.23 -12.42
N PHE A 313 3.01 4.32 -13.39
CA PHE A 313 2.60 2.92 -13.20
C PHE A 313 3.39 2.26 -12.07
N SER A 314 4.74 2.34 -12.11
CA SER A 314 5.59 1.79 -11.06
C SER A 314 5.30 2.43 -9.70
N ALA A 315 5.17 3.75 -9.64
CA ALA A 315 4.84 4.48 -8.42
C ALA A 315 3.46 4.11 -7.86
N SER A 316 2.44 3.98 -8.71
CA SER A 316 1.08 3.62 -8.29
C SER A 316 1.01 2.19 -7.77
N TYR A 317 1.72 1.25 -8.42
CA TYR A 317 1.81 -0.12 -7.91
C TYR A 317 2.49 -0.15 -6.53
N ALA A 318 3.63 0.55 -6.39
CA ALA A 318 4.34 0.67 -5.13
C ALA A 318 3.44 1.25 -4.03
N CYS A 319 2.69 2.33 -4.31
CA CYS A 319 1.77 2.94 -3.35
C CYS A 319 0.70 1.97 -2.85
N VAL A 320 0.12 1.14 -3.71
CA VAL A 320 -0.85 0.13 -3.29
C VAL A 320 -0.22 -0.85 -2.29
N GLU A 321 0.98 -1.38 -2.58
CA GLU A 321 1.67 -2.31 -1.68
C GLU A 321 2.08 -1.63 -0.36
N ILE A 322 2.58 -0.40 -0.42
CA ILE A 322 2.98 0.38 0.75
C ILE A 322 1.77 0.69 1.64
N ILE A 323 0.66 1.16 1.07
CA ILE A 323 -0.56 1.48 1.82
C ILE A 323 -1.13 0.21 2.46
N LYS A 324 -1.19 -0.92 1.76
CA LYS A 324 -1.61 -2.22 2.32
C LYS A 324 -0.81 -2.57 3.56
N TYR A 325 0.50 -2.36 3.51
CA TYR A 325 1.40 -2.62 4.64
C TYR A 325 1.20 -1.61 5.77
N LEU A 326 1.31 -0.31 5.51
CA LEU A 326 1.27 0.74 6.52
C LEU A 326 -0.11 0.85 7.19
N ALA A 327 -1.16 0.71 6.45
CA ALA A 327 -2.53 0.70 6.97
C ALA A 327 -2.91 -0.63 7.64
N GLY A 328 -2.09 -1.68 7.47
CA GLY A 328 -2.36 -3.00 8.04
C GLY A 328 -3.61 -3.67 7.48
N LEU A 329 -3.88 -3.47 6.16
CA LEU A 329 -5.10 -3.97 5.53
C LEU A 329 -5.11 -5.50 5.40
N MET A 330 -3.96 -6.12 5.38
CA MET A 330 -3.81 -7.57 5.32
C MET A 330 -2.46 -8.00 5.90
N ASN A 331 -2.36 -9.27 6.22
CA ASN A 331 -1.08 -9.84 6.66
C ASN A 331 -0.11 -9.93 5.47
N MET A 332 0.76 -8.94 5.35
CA MET A 332 1.73 -8.85 4.27
C MET A 332 2.84 -9.91 4.35
N GLU A 333 3.07 -10.52 5.52
CA GLU A 333 4.00 -11.65 5.64
C GLU A 333 3.56 -12.86 4.82
N LYS A 334 2.22 -13.03 4.67
CA LYS A 334 1.61 -14.11 3.89
C LYS A 334 1.18 -13.69 2.49
N ASN A 335 0.94 -12.39 2.30
CA ASN A 335 0.31 -11.85 1.10
C ASN A 335 1.18 -10.80 0.39
N TYR A 336 2.50 -10.76 0.66
CA TYR A 336 3.38 -9.89 -0.13
C TYR A 336 3.53 -10.44 -1.55
N HIS A 337 3.72 -9.53 -2.49
CA HIS A 337 4.09 -9.89 -3.85
C HIS A 337 5.57 -9.59 -4.06
N SER A 338 6.26 -10.51 -4.69
CA SER A 338 7.61 -10.24 -5.16
C SER A 338 7.58 -9.22 -6.29
N ARG A 339 8.73 -8.62 -6.59
CA ARG A 339 8.91 -7.76 -7.75
C ARG A 339 8.33 -8.39 -9.02
N ALA A 340 7.64 -7.57 -9.80
CA ALA A 340 7.21 -7.93 -11.13
C ALA A 340 7.77 -6.95 -12.16
N GLU A 341 7.84 -7.40 -13.40
CA GLU A 341 8.20 -6.62 -14.56
C GLU A 341 6.98 -6.48 -15.45
N PHE A 342 6.69 -5.23 -15.84
CA PHE A 342 5.61 -4.91 -16.75
C PHE A 342 6.16 -4.63 -18.12
N TYR A 343 5.85 -5.51 -19.05
CA TYR A 343 6.25 -5.44 -20.45
C TYR A 343 5.23 -4.59 -21.21
N ILE A 344 5.64 -3.39 -21.62
CA ILE A 344 4.76 -2.40 -22.24
C ILE A 344 4.26 -2.86 -23.61
N ASP A 345 5.10 -3.53 -24.41
CA ASP A 345 4.76 -4.06 -25.73
C ASP A 345 3.60 -5.07 -25.72
N GLY A 346 3.57 -5.94 -24.71
CA GLY A 346 2.52 -6.95 -24.53
C GLY A 346 1.50 -6.63 -23.45
N MET A 347 1.62 -5.48 -22.76
CA MET A 347 0.80 -5.11 -21.60
C MET A 347 0.73 -6.23 -20.55
N LYS A 348 1.86 -6.90 -20.31
CA LYS A 348 1.95 -8.11 -19.49
C LYS A 348 2.74 -7.83 -18.21
N LEU A 349 2.16 -8.19 -17.08
CA LEU A 349 2.85 -8.21 -15.78
C LEU A 349 3.38 -9.62 -15.50
N GLN A 350 4.68 -9.75 -15.26
CA GLN A 350 5.33 -11.01 -14.95
C GLN A 350 6.07 -10.90 -13.61
N TYR A 351 5.60 -11.68 -12.62
CA TYR A 351 6.25 -11.74 -11.32
C TYR A 351 7.55 -12.53 -11.40
N LEU A 352 8.58 -12.00 -10.76
CA LEU A 352 9.81 -12.72 -10.44
C LEU A 352 9.56 -13.59 -9.21
N ASN A 353 10.41 -14.57 -8.97
CA ASN A 353 10.25 -15.47 -7.82
C ASN A 353 11.55 -15.63 -7.02
N PRO A 354 12.17 -14.53 -6.56
CA PRO A 354 13.33 -14.60 -5.69
C PRO A 354 12.92 -15.23 -4.36
N LYS A 355 13.80 -16.05 -3.82
CA LYS A 355 13.59 -16.67 -2.51
C LYS A 355 14.53 -16.07 -1.49
N LYS A 356 14.07 -15.97 -0.25
CA LYS A 356 14.94 -15.59 0.86
C LYS A 356 16.08 -16.62 0.97
N ASN A 357 17.31 -16.14 0.92
CA ASN A 357 18.50 -16.97 1.05
C ASN A 357 18.84 -17.15 2.56
N PRO A 358 18.75 -18.36 3.13
CA PRO A 358 19.10 -18.58 4.54
C PRO A 358 20.55 -18.23 4.91
N LYS A 359 21.43 -18.14 3.90
CA LYS A 359 22.84 -17.77 4.05
C LYS A 359 23.12 -16.32 3.67
N CYS A 360 22.08 -15.52 3.40
CA CYS A 360 22.22 -14.11 3.04
C CYS A 360 22.96 -13.35 4.15
N LYS A 361 23.96 -12.57 3.78
CA LYS A 361 24.75 -11.77 4.74
C LYS A 361 23.93 -10.66 5.41
N VAL A 362 22.81 -10.25 4.81
CA VAL A 362 21.96 -9.17 5.30
C VAL A 362 20.77 -9.71 6.09
N CYS A 363 19.97 -10.62 5.51
CA CYS A 363 18.73 -11.13 6.13
C CYS A 363 18.77 -12.64 6.43
N GLY A 364 19.89 -13.32 6.22
CA GLY A 364 20.11 -14.70 6.65
C GLY A 364 20.10 -14.78 8.17
N LYS A 365 20.19 -15.96 8.72
CA LYS A 365 20.04 -16.30 10.13
C LYS A 365 20.30 -15.14 11.11
N HIS A 366 19.24 -14.62 11.72
CA HIS A 366 19.26 -14.24 13.12
C HIS A 366 18.30 -15.21 13.81
N GLU A 367 18.88 -16.16 14.56
CA GLU A 367 18.15 -16.85 15.60
C GLU A 367 17.64 -15.78 16.56
N VAL A 368 16.32 -15.72 16.74
CA VAL A 368 15.65 -14.89 17.75
C VAL A 368 15.94 -15.47 19.11
#